data_93a33d2263cc41046b8d8a5fea6878f5
#
_entry.id   93a33d2263cc41046b8d8a5fea6878f5
#
_cell.length_a   1.000
_cell.length_b   1.000
_cell.length_c   1.000
_cell.angle_alpha   90.00
_cell.angle_beta   90.00
_cell.angle_gamma   90.00
#
_symmetry.space_group_name_H-M   'P 1'
#
loop_
_entity.id
_entity.type
_entity.pdbx_description
1 polymer ?
#
loop_
_entity_poly.entity_id
_entity_poly.type
_entity_poly.pdbx_seq_one_letter_code
_entity_poly.pdbx_strand_id
1 'polypeptide(L)'
;MTFDPKQHSRVITDGRDRAGARAMLKGIGFTDDDLARPIIGVANTWTETMPCNYHLRRLAVKVKDGIRGAGGTPMEFNTIAISDGVTMGTEGMKASLVSREVIADSIELVGRGHMFDAIIALVGCDKTIPGAAMALIRLGVPGLILYGGSIAPGRFRGKDVTVGDVYEAIGANAAGRMSDADLRELENVACPGAGACGGQFTANTMAMALEFLGLSPMGTTSVPATDPRKDEVAQRCGQLIMNLLRQGITPRDILTRQAFENAIAGVASSGGSTNAVLHLLALAREVGVPLTIDDFDTISRRTPLLADLKPGGRYVAVDLDRAGGVPLLVQRLVSAGLVDGKQLTPSGRTLGEEASEALETPGQEVVRLLSNPLQPNGGLVILKGNLAPEGCVVKIAGHERLHHRGPARIFDREEDAMRAVTHREIESGDVVVIRYEGPRGGPGMREMLGVTGAIVGAGLGETVALLTDGRFSGATRGLMVGHVAPEAASGGPIAALQEGDNIIIDIEGRRLDVELPDAEIAARLATWKEPAPHYTNGVFAKYAALVSSASEGAITRPIFVAKRS
;
A
#
# COMPACT_ATOMS: atom_id res chain seq x y z
N MET A 1 -25.20 29.56 2.60
CA MET A 1 -26.20 28.48 2.54
C MET A 1 -25.86 27.50 3.66
N THR A 2 -26.82 27.10 4.48
CA THR A 2 -26.61 26.06 5.47
C THR A 2 -26.38 24.74 4.72
N PHE A 3 -25.31 24.01 5.05
CA PHE A 3 -25.01 22.70 4.47
C PHE A 3 -26.16 21.73 4.77
N ASP A 4 -26.65 21.05 3.74
CA ASP A 4 -27.71 20.05 3.89
C ASP A 4 -27.10 18.64 3.92
N PRO A 5 -27.13 17.95 5.06
CA PRO A 5 -26.51 16.62 5.20
C PRO A 5 -27.20 15.52 4.37
N LYS A 6 -28.39 15.79 3.80
CA LYS A 6 -29.14 14.86 2.93
C LYS A 6 -29.12 15.30 1.46
N GLN A 7 -28.11 16.05 1.06
CA GLN A 7 -28.04 16.69 -0.26
C GLN A 7 -28.13 15.72 -1.44
N HIS A 8 -27.52 14.53 -1.34
CA HIS A 8 -27.48 13.55 -2.43
C HIS A 8 -28.66 12.55 -2.36
N SER A 9 -28.88 11.94 -1.21
CA SER A 9 -29.85 10.85 -1.06
C SER A 9 -31.31 11.32 -1.21
N ARG A 10 -31.60 12.59 -1.00
CA ARG A 10 -32.97 13.12 -1.25
C ARG A 10 -33.47 12.89 -2.66
N VAL A 11 -32.53 12.85 -3.66
CA VAL A 11 -32.86 12.58 -5.06
C VAL A 11 -33.52 11.21 -5.24
N ILE A 12 -33.22 10.26 -4.33
CA ILE A 12 -33.81 8.90 -4.34
C ILE A 12 -35.01 8.78 -3.41
N THR A 13 -35.00 9.49 -2.28
CA THR A 13 -35.96 9.28 -1.20
C THR A 13 -37.11 10.27 -1.16
N ASP A 14 -36.96 11.50 -1.68
CA ASP A 14 -37.93 12.56 -1.46
C ASP A 14 -38.88 12.74 -2.66
N GLY A 15 -40.11 13.17 -2.35
CA GLY A 15 -41.13 13.45 -3.35
C GLY A 15 -41.95 12.26 -3.82
N ARG A 16 -43.07 12.56 -4.47
CA ARG A 16 -44.06 11.56 -4.95
C ARG A 16 -43.43 10.61 -5.99
N ASP A 17 -42.61 11.14 -6.89
CA ASP A 17 -42.03 10.41 -8.00
C ASP A 17 -40.98 9.37 -7.57
N ARG A 18 -40.59 9.39 -6.28
CA ARG A 18 -39.68 8.41 -5.66
C ARG A 18 -40.39 7.33 -4.84
N ALA A 19 -41.71 7.23 -4.94
CA ALA A 19 -42.48 6.20 -4.24
C ALA A 19 -42.00 4.78 -4.62
N GLY A 20 -41.64 4.52 -5.89
CA GLY A 20 -41.09 3.25 -6.33
C GLY A 20 -39.77 2.90 -5.67
N ALA A 21 -38.82 3.84 -5.58
CA ALA A 21 -37.55 3.64 -4.90
C ALA A 21 -37.75 3.36 -3.41
N ARG A 22 -38.59 4.15 -2.74
CA ARG A 22 -38.93 3.90 -1.32
C ARG A 22 -39.62 2.56 -1.10
N ALA A 23 -40.48 2.13 -2.01
CA ALA A 23 -41.12 0.80 -1.91
C ALA A 23 -40.10 -0.34 -1.92
N MET A 24 -39.09 -0.25 -2.79
CA MET A 24 -37.99 -1.24 -2.83
C MET A 24 -37.15 -1.21 -1.55
N LEU A 25 -36.80 -0.04 -1.04
CA LEU A 25 -36.04 0.09 0.21
C LEU A 25 -36.84 -0.39 1.43
N LYS A 26 -38.14 -0.10 1.50
CA LYS A 26 -39.03 -0.65 2.53
C LYS A 26 -39.15 -2.17 2.44
N GLY A 27 -39.11 -2.76 1.25
CA GLY A 27 -39.10 -4.19 1.03
C GLY A 27 -37.94 -4.93 1.67
N ILE A 28 -36.82 -4.25 1.93
CA ILE A 28 -35.65 -4.79 2.61
C ILE A 28 -35.49 -4.28 4.06
N GLY A 29 -36.53 -3.64 4.60
CA GLY A 29 -36.67 -3.33 6.04
C GLY A 29 -36.41 -1.89 6.43
N PHE A 30 -36.13 -0.94 5.50
CA PHE A 30 -36.01 0.47 5.85
C PHE A 30 -37.37 1.10 6.11
N THR A 31 -37.44 1.90 7.17
CA THR A 31 -38.65 2.65 7.58
C THR A 31 -38.69 4.05 6.95
N ASP A 32 -39.82 4.76 7.07
CA ASP A 32 -39.90 6.16 6.67
C ASP A 32 -38.93 7.04 7.47
N ASP A 33 -38.73 6.73 8.74
CA ASP A 33 -37.76 7.44 9.60
C ASP A 33 -36.32 7.21 9.12
N ASP A 34 -35.96 5.99 8.70
CA ASP A 34 -34.64 5.71 8.12
C ASP A 34 -34.44 6.50 6.83
N LEU A 35 -35.43 6.54 5.96
CA LEU A 35 -35.37 7.23 4.68
C LEU A 35 -35.42 8.77 4.80
N ALA A 36 -35.86 9.30 5.94
CA ALA A 36 -35.79 10.72 6.25
C ALA A 36 -34.39 11.20 6.65
N ARG A 37 -33.50 10.27 7.06
CA ARG A 37 -32.13 10.56 7.48
C ARG A 37 -31.15 10.56 6.30
N PRO A 38 -29.95 11.16 6.45
CA PRO A 38 -28.86 10.98 5.48
C PRO A 38 -28.48 9.52 5.31
N ILE A 39 -28.21 9.10 4.08
CA ILE A 39 -27.83 7.71 3.75
C ILE A 39 -26.33 7.61 3.63
N ILE A 40 -25.72 6.74 4.45
CA ILE A 40 -24.29 6.54 4.54
C ILE A 40 -23.92 5.20 3.93
N GLY A 41 -23.12 5.23 2.85
CA GLY A 41 -22.58 4.03 2.27
C GLY A 41 -21.50 3.41 3.18
N VAL A 42 -21.60 2.10 3.43
CA VAL A 42 -20.58 1.34 4.14
C VAL A 42 -19.95 0.36 3.15
N ALA A 43 -18.84 0.79 2.54
CA ALA A 43 -18.10 -0.02 1.58
C ALA A 43 -17.27 -1.06 2.35
N ASN A 44 -17.57 -2.35 2.17
CA ASN A 44 -16.91 -3.42 2.89
C ASN A 44 -16.09 -4.29 1.95
N THR A 45 -14.80 -4.44 2.23
CA THR A 45 -13.90 -5.33 1.49
C THR A 45 -13.79 -6.72 2.15
N TRP A 46 -14.78 -7.12 2.93
CA TRP A 46 -14.84 -8.44 3.58
C TRP A 46 -14.78 -9.58 2.57
N THR A 47 -14.00 -10.61 2.92
CA THR A 47 -13.94 -11.88 2.19
C THR A 47 -13.48 -13.00 3.11
N GLU A 48 -13.78 -14.24 2.76
CA GLU A 48 -13.29 -15.44 3.46
C GLU A 48 -11.97 -15.97 2.90
N THR A 49 -11.44 -15.36 1.84
CA THR A 49 -10.26 -15.87 1.12
C THR A 49 -8.91 -15.44 1.74
N MET A 50 -8.93 -14.62 2.81
CA MET A 50 -7.71 -14.13 3.45
C MET A 50 -7.94 -13.66 4.89
N PRO A 51 -6.94 -13.75 5.77
CA PRO A 51 -7.04 -13.27 7.16
C PRO A 51 -7.20 -11.75 7.26
N CYS A 52 -6.62 -10.99 6.32
CA CYS A 52 -6.59 -9.53 6.37
C CYS A 52 -7.99 -8.90 6.41
N ASN A 53 -8.96 -9.48 5.72
CA ASN A 53 -10.30 -8.94 5.53
C ASN A 53 -11.40 -9.79 6.20
N TYR A 54 -11.06 -10.97 6.71
CA TYR A 54 -12.00 -11.94 7.24
C TYR A 54 -12.91 -11.39 8.35
N HIS A 55 -12.39 -10.55 9.23
CA HIS A 55 -13.10 -9.98 10.39
C HIS A 55 -13.86 -8.69 10.09
N LEU A 56 -13.72 -8.10 8.90
CA LEU A 56 -14.33 -6.81 8.57
C LEU A 56 -15.86 -6.85 8.62
N ARG A 57 -16.48 -8.02 8.39
CA ARG A 57 -17.92 -8.22 8.55
C ARG A 57 -18.40 -7.90 9.98
N ARG A 58 -17.60 -8.28 10.99
CA ARG A 58 -17.86 -7.96 12.39
C ARG A 58 -17.77 -6.46 12.65
N LEU A 59 -16.73 -5.82 12.12
CA LEU A 59 -16.53 -4.38 12.28
C LEU A 59 -17.61 -3.55 11.58
N ALA A 60 -18.11 -4.01 10.43
CA ALA A 60 -19.21 -3.34 9.73
C ALA A 60 -20.48 -3.20 10.58
N VAL A 61 -20.78 -4.19 11.43
CA VAL A 61 -21.91 -4.09 12.38
C VAL A 61 -21.70 -2.89 13.32
N LYS A 62 -20.51 -2.75 13.91
CA LYS A 62 -20.17 -1.67 14.84
C LYS A 62 -20.17 -0.30 14.17
N VAL A 63 -19.65 -0.21 12.95
CA VAL A 63 -19.73 1.02 12.14
C VAL A 63 -21.18 1.43 11.93
N LYS A 64 -22.06 0.49 11.53
CA LYS A 64 -23.49 0.77 11.33
C LYS A 64 -24.19 1.20 12.61
N ASP A 65 -23.81 0.64 13.75
CA ASP A 65 -24.34 1.06 15.06
C ASP A 65 -23.92 2.51 15.39
N GLY A 66 -22.66 2.87 15.11
CA GLY A 66 -22.15 4.24 15.26
C GLY A 66 -22.91 5.25 14.38
N ILE A 67 -23.14 4.89 13.10
CA ILE A 67 -23.91 5.75 12.15
C ILE A 67 -25.33 5.94 12.63
N ARG A 68 -26.05 4.88 13.01
CA ARG A 68 -27.43 4.97 13.52
C ARG A 68 -27.52 5.80 14.79
N GLY A 69 -26.61 5.57 15.74
CA GLY A 69 -26.53 6.33 16.98
C GLY A 69 -26.27 7.83 16.77
N ALA A 70 -25.63 8.20 15.66
CA ALA A 70 -25.38 9.58 15.27
C ALA A 70 -26.45 10.17 14.31
N GLY A 71 -27.53 9.43 14.01
CA GLY A 71 -28.69 9.92 13.25
C GLY A 71 -28.57 9.74 11.73
N GLY A 72 -27.74 8.82 11.25
CA GLY A 72 -27.66 8.42 9.84
C GLY A 72 -28.28 7.08 9.58
N THR A 73 -28.53 6.77 8.31
CA THR A 73 -29.00 5.46 7.84
C THR A 73 -27.88 4.77 7.08
N PRO A 74 -27.24 3.71 7.65
CA PRO A 74 -26.18 2.98 6.97
C PRO A 74 -26.73 2.00 5.95
N MET A 75 -26.11 1.97 4.77
CA MET A 75 -26.33 0.96 3.74
C MET A 75 -25.01 0.30 3.38
N GLU A 76 -24.86 -0.99 3.76
CA GLU A 76 -23.65 -1.76 3.50
C GLU A 76 -23.67 -2.37 2.11
N PHE A 77 -22.52 -2.32 1.43
CA PHE A 77 -22.28 -3.02 0.17
C PHE A 77 -20.85 -3.55 0.14
N ASN A 78 -20.62 -4.58 -0.68
CA ASN A 78 -19.31 -5.21 -0.80
C ASN A 78 -18.59 -4.77 -2.07
N THR A 79 -17.27 -4.74 -1.99
CA THR A 79 -16.34 -4.72 -3.12
C THR A 79 -15.37 -5.89 -3.00
N ILE A 80 -14.54 -6.09 -4.03
CA ILE A 80 -13.58 -7.19 -4.08
C ILE A 80 -12.37 -6.95 -3.18
N ALA A 81 -11.67 -8.04 -2.86
CA ALA A 81 -10.34 -8.00 -2.26
C ALA A 81 -9.51 -9.18 -2.76
N ILE A 82 -8.21 -8.96 -2.98
CA ILE A 82 -7.23 -9.98 -3.37
C ILE A 82 -6.16 -10.05 -2.29
N SER A 83 -5.76 -11.26 -1.93
CA SER A 83 -4.72 -11.49 -0.95
C SER A 83 -3.35 -11.53 -1.60
N ASP A 84 -2.50 -10.54 -1.32
CA ASP A 84 -1.11 -10.55 -1.75
C ASP A 84 -0.36 -11.77 -1.16
N GLY A 85 -0.58 -12.07 0.13
CA GLY A 85 0.10 -13.20 0.78
C GLY A 85 -0.29 -14.58 0.23
N VAL A 86 -1.58 -14.81 -0.08
CA VAL A 86 -2.04 -16.10 -0.60
C VAL A 86 -1.64 -16.31 -2.06
N THR A 87 -1.60 -15.23 -2.85
CA THR A 87 -1.28 -15.30 -4.28
C THR A 87 0.20 -15.14 -4.60
N MET A 88 1.03 -14.84 -3.60
CA MET A 88 2.48 -14.63 -3.76
C MET A 88 3.18 -15.79 -4.49
N GLY A 89 4.07 -15.47 -5.44
CA GLY A 89 4.80 -16.44 -6.23
C GLY A 89 3.94 -17.19 -7.28
N THR A 90 2.72 -16.72 -7.54
CA THR A 90 1.82 -17.30 -8.55
C THR A 90 1.37 -16.26 -9.57
N GLU A 91 0.84 -16.71 -10.70
CA GLU A 91 0.20 -15.84 -11.71
C GLU A 91 -0.96 -15.01 -11.11
N GLY A 92 -1.63 -15.53 -10.07
CA GLY A 92 -2.69 -14.83 -9.34
C GLY A 92 -2.23 -13.53 -8.68
N MET A 93 -0.94 -13.36 -8.41
CA MET A 93 -0.38 -12.14 -7.80
C MET A 93 -0.56 -10.91 -8.71
N LYS A 94 -0.65 -11.07 -10.01
CA LYS A 94 -0.95 -9.98 -10.97
C LYS A 94 -2.31 -9.34 -10.68
N ALA A 95 -3.29 -10.10 -10.18
CA ALA A 95 -4.60 -9.58 -9.81
C ALA A 95 -4.55 -8.56 -8.65
N SER A 96 -3.52 -8.59 -7.83
CA SER A 96 -3.39 -7.73 -6.65
C SER A 96 -3.47 -6.24 -7.02
N LEU A 97 -2.53 -5.70 -7.82
CA LEU A 97 -2.57 -4.27 -8.16
C LEU A 97 -3.73 -3.90 -9.09
N VAL A 98 -4.11 -4.79 -10.01
CA VAL A 98 -5.30 -4.59 -10.86
C VAL A 98 -6.55 -4.40 -10.00
N SER A 99 -6.67 -5.14 -8.89
CA SER A 99 -7.80 -5.01 -7.96
C SER A 99 -7.92 -3.61 -7.34
N ARG A 100 -6.82 -2.86 -7.19
CA ARG A 100 -6.85 -1.46 -6.69
C ARG A 100 -7.79 -0.59 -7.54
N GLU A 101 -7.67 -0.69 -8.87
CA GLU A 101 -8.51 0.06 -9.81
C GLU A 101 -9.97 -0.42 -9.76
N VAL A 102 -10.18 -1.75 -9.76
CA VAL A 102 -11.53 -2.33 -9.71
C VAL A 102 -12.24 -2.01 -8.39
N ILE A 103 -11.52 -1.99 -7.27
CA ILE A 103 -12.06 -1.56 -5.97
C ILE A 103 -12.50 -0.10 -6.06
N ALA A 104 -11.64 0.78 -6.59
CA ALA A 104 -11.95 2.18 -6.76
C ALA A 104 -13.18 2.38 -7.65
N ASP A 105 -13.22 1.73 -8.80
CA ASP A 105 -14.32 1.79 -9.76
C ASP A 105 -15.63 1.25 -9.17
N SER A 106 -15.58 0.12 -8.46
CA SER A 106 -16.79 -0.49 -7.89
C SER A 106 -17.41 0.35 -6.77
N ILE A 107 -16.58 0.91 -5.88
CA ILE A 107 -17.06 1.80 -4.80
C ILE A 107 -17.62 3.10 -5.42
N GLU A 108 -16.94 3.66 -6.42
CA GLU A 108 -17.42 4.84 -7.14
C GLU A 108 -18.77 4.59 -7.81
N LEU A 109 -18.93 3.47 -8.53
CA LEU A 109 -20.19 3.12 -9.19
C LEU A 109 -21.34 2.98 -8.21
N VAL A 110 -21.13 2.28 -7.09
CA VAL A 110 -22.17 2.09 -6.06
C VAL A 110 -22.48 3.42 -5.38
N GLY A 111 -21.46 4.21 -5.02
CA GLY A 111 -21.62 5.51 -4.39
C GLY A 111 -22.43 6.50 -5.24
N ARG A 112 -22.11 6.59 -6.53
CA ARG A 112 -22.85 7.42 -7.50
C ARG A 112 -24.24 6.88 -7.79
N GLY A 113 -24.37 5.57 -7.99
CA GLY A 113 -25.63 4.93 -8.34
C GLY A 113 -26.69 5.01 -7.25
N HIS A 114 -26.28 4.92 -5.99
CA HIS A 114 -27.15 4.98 -4.82
C HIS A 114 -27.19 6.34 -4.14
N MET A 115 -26.48 7.34 -4.68
CA MET A 115 -26.53 8.74 -4.24
C MET A 115 -26.27 8.89 -2.73
N PHE A 116 -25.24 8.22 -2.20
CA PHE A 116 -24.91 8.31 -0.78
C PHE A 116 -24.44 9.72 -0.41
N ASP A 117 -24.83 10.17 0.79
CA ASP A 117 -24.44 11.49 1.32
C ASP A 117 -23.02 11.48 1.88
N ALA A 118 -22.55 10.35 2.36
CA ALA A 118 -21.18 10.12 2.82
C ALA A 118 -20.83 8.62 2.68
N ILE A 119 -19.53 8.29 2.71
CA ILE A 119 -19.06 6.90 2.62
C ILE A 119 -17.97 6.61 3.65
N ILE A 120 -18.10 5.48 4.36
CA ILE A 120 -17.03 4.88 5.14
C ILE A 120 -16.59 3.58 4.49
N ALA A 121 -15.28 3.41 4.27
CA ALA A 121 -14.73 2.18 3.70
C ALA A 121 -13.97 1.37 4.76
N LEU A 122 -14.31 0.07 4.85
CA LEU A 122 -13.63 -0.91 5.70
C LEU A 122 -12.62 -1.66 4.84
N VAL A 123 -11.35 -1.59 5.21
CA VAL A 123 -10.23 -2.11 4.43
C VAL A 123 -9.29 -2.95 5.28
N GLY A 124 -8.55 -3.88 4.67
CA GLY A 124 -7.61 -4.76 5.37
C GLY A 124 -6.30 -4.97 4.62
N CYS A 125 -6.35 -5.50 3.41
CA CYS A 125 -5.17 -5.86 2.63
C CYS A 125 -4.63 -4.68 1.81
N ASP A 126 -3.43 -4.87 1.28
CA ASP A 126 -2.57 -3.90 0.60
C ASP A 126 -3.30 -2.99 -0.39
N LYS A 127 -4.10 -3.56 -1.28
CA LYS A 127 -4.71 -2.81 -2.40
C LYS A 127 -6.12 -2.30 -2.09
N THR A 128 -6.76 -2.87 -1.05
CA THR A 128 -8.06 -2.38 -0.58
C THR A 128 -7.96 -0.98 0.02
N ILE A 129 -6.81 -0.66 0.65
CA ILE A 129 -6.55 0.64 1.28
C ILE A 129 -6.47 1.76 0.24
N PRO A 130 -5.51 1.74 -0.71
CA PRO A 130 -5.43 2.79 -1.73
C PRO A 130 -6.63 2.77 -2.69
N GLY A 131 -7.19 1.62 -3.04
CA GLY A 131 -8.37 1.54 -3.91
C GLY A 131 -9.59 2.24 -3.30
N ALA A 132 -9.86 2.04 -2.01
CA ALA A 132 -10.93 2.75 -1.31
C ALA A 132 -10.65 4.26 -1.23
N ALA A 133 -9.41 4.66 -0.95
CA ALA A 133 -9.02 6.08 -0.91
C ALA A 133 -9.24 6.77 -2.27
N MET A 134 -8.85 6.12 -3.39
CA MET A 134 -9.11 6.60 -4.74
C MET A 134 -10.61 6.82 -4.98
N ALA A 135 -11.45 5.86 -4.59
CA ALA A 135 -12.91 5.97 -4.72
C ALA A 135 -13.48 7.16 -3.95
N LEU A 136 -13.06 7.36 -2.69
CA LEU A 136 -13.53 8.49 -1.88
C LEU A 136 -13.14 9.84 -2.50
N ILE A 137 -11.94 9.93 -3.09
CA ILE A 137 -11.48 11.14 -3.80
C ILE A 137 -12.34 11.42 -5.03
N ARG A 138 -12.65 10.38 -5.83
CA ARG A 138 -13.47 10.49 -7.05
C ARG A 138 -14.90 10.88 -6.75
N LEU A 139 -15.47 10.33 -5.69
CA LEU A 139 -16.85 10.62 -5.27
C LEU A 139 -17.02 12.05 -4.77
N GLY A 140 -16.03 12.60 -4.07
CA GLY A 140 -16.07 13.97 -3.57
C GLY A 140 -17.15 14.23 -2.50
N VAL A 141 -17.68 13.18 -1.88
CA VAL A 141 -18.55 13.27 -0.69
C VAL A 141 -17.72 13.08 0.58
N PRO A 142 -18.20 13.51 1.76
CA PRO A 142 -17.53 13.21 3.02
C PRO A 142 -17.21 11.73 3.16
N GLY A 143 -15.97 11.43 3.52
CA GLY A 143 -15.50 10.06 3.52
C GLY A 143 -14.33 9.82 4.47
N LEU A 144 -14.28 8.63 5.08
CA LEU A 144 -13.15 8.17 5.86
C LEU A 144 -12.90 6.67 5.67
N ILE A 145 -11.72 6.22 6.08
CA ILE A 145 -11.29 4.83 5.95
C ILE A 145 -11.06 4.23 7.34
N LEU A 146 -11.68 3.08 7.57
CA LEU A 146 -11.43 2.23 8.74
C LEU A 146 -10.55 1.05 8.32
N TYR A 147 -9.32 1.02 8.81
CA TYR A 147 -8.44 -0.12 8.67
C TYR A 147 -8.76 -1.21 9.68
N GLY A 148 -8.84 -2.46 9.24
CA GLY A 148 -9.19 -3.62 10.09
C GLY A 148 -8.18 -3.95 11.18
N GLY A 149 -6.92 -3.52 11.03
CA GLY A 149 -5.85 -3.76 11.99
C GLY A 149 -4.90 -4.90 11.58
N SER A 150 -3.72 -4.93 12.21
CA SER A 150 -2.70 -5.94 12.01
C SER A 150 -3.07 -7.27 12.66
N ILE A 151 -2.54 -8.38 12.11
CA ILE A 151 -2.58 -9.71 12.74
C ILE A 151 -1.63 -9.75 13.95
N ALA A 152 -1.95 -10.55 14.95
CA ALA A 152 -1.02 -10.86 16.02
C ALA A 152 0.20 -11.65 15.47
N PRO A 153 1.40 -11.50 16.04
CA PRO A 153 2.53 -12.35 15.68
C PRO A 153 2.30 -13.78 16.11
N GLY A 154 2.83 -14.71 15.32
CA GLY A 154 3.00 -16.09 15.77
C GLY A 154 4.17 -16.24 16.74
N ARG A 155 4.28 -17.39 17.39
CA ARG A 155 5.40 -17.72 18.29
C ARG A 155 6.09 -18.98 17.81
N PHE A 156 7.34 -18.85 17.37
CA PHE A 156 8.17 -19.97 16.95
C PHE A 156 9.48 -19.96 17.75
N ARG A 157 9.74 -21.02 18.51
CA ARG A 157 10.95 -21.18 19.36
C ARG A 157 11.25 -19.94 20.24
N GLY A 158 10.20 -19.39 20.84
CA GLY A 158 10.32 -18.25 21.75
C GLY A 158 10.43 -16.88 21.08
N LYS A 159 10.42 -16.80 19.75
CA LYS A 159 10.49 -15.55 18.97
C LYS A 159 9.15 -15.22 18.31
N ASP A 160 8.89 -13.93 18.16
CA ASP A 160 7.75 -13.45 17.35
C ASP A 160 8.07 -13.61 15.87
N VAL A 161 7.12 -14.25 15.14
CA VAL A 161 7.22 -14.53 13.72
C VAL A 161 6.01 -14.01 12.96
N THR A 162 6.22 -13.76 11.69
CA THR A 162 5.21 -13.26 10.73
C THR A 162 5.24 -14.11 9.47
N VAL A 163 4.33 -13.89 8.54
CA VAL A 163 4.35 -14.55 7.23
C VAL A 163 5.67 -14.31 6.46
N GLY A 164 6.33 -13.16 6.68
CA GLY A 164 7.64 -12.87 6.08
C GLY A 164 8.71 -13.90 6.48
N ASP A 165 8.70 -14.31 7.75
CA ASP A 165 9.62 -15.33 8.27
C ASP A 165 9.38 -16.71 7.60
N VAL A 166 8.14 -17.01 7.17
CA VAL A 166 7.82 -18.25 6.43
C VAL A 166 8.44 -18.22 5.03
N TYR A 167 8.37 -17.09 4.31
CA TYR A 167 8.98 -16.98 2.98
C TYR A 167 10.51 -17.09 3.03
N GLU A 168 11.16 -16.53 4.03
CA GLU A 168 12.61 -16.72 4.26
C GLU A 168 12.93 -18.19 4.59
N ALA A 169 12.06 -18.83 5.39
CA ALA A 169 12.22 -20.24 5.77
C ALA A 169 12.10 -21.20 4.57
N ILE A 170 11.27 -20.90 3.57
CA ILE A 170 11.19 -21.68 2.32
C ILE A 170 12.56 -21.71 1.64
N GLY A 171 13.24 -20.57 1.52
CA GLY A 171 14.58 -20.50 0.95
C GLY A 171 15.64 -21.23 1.80
N ALA A 172 15.55 -21.12 3.14
CA ALA A 172 16.44 -21.85 4.05
C ALA A 172 16.25 -23.37 3.96
N ASN A 173 15.00 -23.83 3.82
CA ASN A 173 14.67 -25.24 3.63
C ASN A 173 15.21 -25.76 2.29
N ALA A 174 14.98 -25.05 1.18
CA ALA A 174 15.51 -25.39 -0.13
C ALA A 174 17.05 -25.46 -0.16
N ALA A 175 17.72 -24.64 0.66
CA ALA A 175 19.17 -24.65 0.84
C ALA A 175 19.67 -25.73 1.82
N GLY A 176 18.79 -26.55 2.41
CA GLY A 176 19.11 -27.59 3.38
C GLY A 176 19.49 -27.08 4.78
N ARG A 177 19.19 -25.82 5.09
CA ARG A 177 19.49 -25.19 6.40
C ARG A 177 18.33 -25.24 7.39
N MET A 178 17.16 -25.64 6.95
CA MET A 178 15.96 -25.85 7.76
C MET A 178 15.31 -27.18 7.38
N SER A 179 14.84 -27.94 8.39
CA SER A 179 14.13 -29.19 8.12
C SER A 179 12.68 -28.96 7.67
N ASP A 180 12.08 -29.92 6.98
CA ASP A 180 10.67 -29.89 6.60
C ASP A 180 9.74 -29.85 7.84
N ALA A 181 10.15 -30.48 8.92
CA ALA A 181 9.41 -30.46 10.19
C ALA A 181 9.39 -29.07 10.81
N ASP A 182 10.52 -28.37 10.81
CA ASP A 182 10.64 -27.01 11.33
C ASP A 182 9.86 -26.01 10.47
N LEU A 183 9.92 -26.16 9.14
CA LEU A 183 9.14 -25.33 8.22
C LEU A 183 7.64 -25.51 8.47
N ARG A 184 7.17 -26.74 8.64
CA ARG A 184 5.77 -27.04 8.94
C ARG A 184 5.34 -26.50 10.32
N GLU A 185 6.19 -26.58 11.32
CA GLU A 185 5.93 -25.99 12.63
C GLU A 185 5.76 -24.45 12.52
N LEU A 186 6.66 -23.77 11.79
CA LEU A 186 6.59 -22.34 11.54
C LEU A 186 5.33 -21.95 10.77
N GLU A 187 4.97 -22.69 9.71
CA GLU A 187 3.74 -22.50 8.92
C GLU A 187 2.49 -22.49 9.81
N ASN A 188 2.40 -23.44 10.75
CA ASN A 188 1.23 -23.60 11.61
C ASN A 188 1.04 -22.45 12.61
N VAL A 189 2.10 -21.69 12.94
CA VAL A 189 2.03 -20.65 13.98
C VAL A 189 2.17 -19.23 13.46
N ALA A 190 2.67 -19.02 12.24
CA ALA A 190 3.04 -17.70 11.75
C ALA A 190 1.88 -16.72 11.56
N CYS A 191 0.65 -17.22 11.32
CA CYS A 191 -0.54 -16.41 11.07
C CYS A 191 -1.70 -16.80 12.01
N PRO A 192 -1.67 -16.39 13.29
CA PRO A 192 -2.63 -16.84 14.30
C PRO A 192 -3.94 -16.04 14.28
N GLY A 193 -4.77 -16.18 13.23
CA GLY A 193 -6.10 -15.59 13.17
C GLY A 193 -6.28 -14.46 12.17
N ALA A 194 -7.20 -13.53 12.47
CA ALA A 194 -7.57 -12.44 11.56
C ALA A 194 -6.66 -11.23 11.72
N GLY A 195 -6.54 -10.46 10.65
CA GLY A 195 -5.78 -9.22 10.58
C GLY A 195 -4.85 -9.17 9.37
N ALA A 196 -4.37 -7.98 9.05
CA ALA A 196 -3.38 -7.78 8.00
C ALA A 196 -1.97 -8.16 8.49
N CYS A 197 -0.95 -7.95 7.67
CA CYS A 197 0.42 -8.39 7.96
C CYS A 197 0.94 -7.96 9.35
N GLY A 198 1.76 -8.82 9.98
CA GLY A 198 2.28 -8.58 11.33
C GLY A 198 3.50 -7.66 11.42
N GLY A 199 4.03 -7.16 10.30
CA GLY A 199 5.15 -6.21 10.24
C GLY A 199 4.77 -4.91 9.52
N GLN A 200 5.72 -3.97 9.39
CA GLN A 200 5.56 -2.72 8.62
C GLN A 200 5.62 -3.00 7.12
N PHE A 201 4.79 -3.94 6.68
CA PHE A 201 4.58 -4.31 5.29
C PHE A 201 3.57 -3.36 4.65
N THR A 202 3.17 -3.60 3.40
CA THR A 202 2.42 -2.61 2.64
C THR A 202 1.09 -2.21 3.30
N ALA A 203 0.32 -3.15 3.85
CA ALA A 203 -0.96 -2.85 4.48
C ALA A 203 -0.81 -1.91 5.69
N ASN A 204 0.10 -2.21 6.63
CA ASN A 204 0.33 -1.37 7.80
C ASN A 204 0.98 -0.02 7.41
N THR A 205 1.88 -0.01 6.41
CA THR A 205 2.45 1.22 5.86
C THR A 205 1.38 2.15 5.31
N MET A 206 0.48 1.63 4.47
CA MET A 206 -0.57 2.46 3.88
C MET A 206 -1.63 2.88 4.90
N ALA A 207 -1.98 2.00 5.85
CA ALA A 207 -2.89 2.35 6.93
C ALA A 207 -2.34 3.52 7.77
N MET A 208 -1.07 3.45 8.16
CA MET A 208 -0.38 4.55 8.86
C MET A 208 -0.34 5.81 7.99
N ALA A 209 0.03 5.69 6.70
CA ALA A 209 0.07 6.82 5.78
C ALA A 209 -1.29 7.54 5.68
N LEU A 210 -2.42 6.80 5.78
CA LEU A 210 -3.75 7.40 5.79
C LEU A 210 -4.07 8.21 7.05
N GLU A 211 -3.45 7.88 8.22
CA GLU A 211 -3.54 8.77 9.40
C GLU A 211 -2.79 10.08 9.17
N PHE A 212 -1.57 10.02 8.59
CA PHE A 212 -0.81 11.21 8.22
C PHE A 212 -1.49 12.05 7.14
N LEU A 213 -2.21 11.41 6.21
CA LEU A 213 -3.00 12.08 5.18
C LEU A 213 -4.29 12.70 5.72
N GLY A 214 -4.79 12.24 6.87
CA GLY A 214 -6.08 12.65 7.40
C GLY A 214 -7.29 11.91 6.80
N LEU A 215 -7.11 10.74 6.19
CA LEU A 215 -8.21 9.89 5.69
C LEU A 215 -8.64 8.79 6.67
N SER A 216 -7.80 8.44 7.63
CA SER A 216 -8.11 7.57 8.76
C SER A 216 -8.01 8.36 10.06
N PRO A 217 -8.90 8.14 11.04
CA PRO A 217 -8.82 8.84 12.32
C PRO A 217 -7.55 8.45 13.09
N MET A 218 -6.94 9.42 13.76
CA MET A 218 -5.71 9.26 14.52
C MET A 218 -5.81 8.13 15.56
N GLY A 219 -4.77 7.28 15.64
CA GLY A 219 -4.65 6.18 16.60
C GLY A 219 -5.52 4.97 16.29
N THR A 220 -6.19 4.93 15.14
CA THR A 220 -7.08 3.82 14.81
C THR A 220 -6.40 2.69 14.05
N THR A 221 -5.32 2.98 13.31
CA THR A 221 -4.70 2.01 12.42
C THR A 221 -3.74 1.06 13.13
N SER A 222 -3.12 1.48 14.22
CA SER A 222 -2.22 0.64 15.02
C SER A 222 -2.95 -0.38 15.90
N VAL A 223 -4.23 -0.16 16.24
CA VAL A 223 -5.02 -1.12 17.04
C VAL A 223 -5.16 -2.46 16.31
N PRO A 224 -4.71 -3.59 16.91
CA PRO A 224 -4.73 -4.90 16.26
C PRO A 224 -6.15 -5.40 15.94
N ALA A 225 -6.27 -6.25 14.93
CA ALA A 225 -7.55 -6.75 14.41
C ALA A 225 -8.39 -7.53 15.43
N THR A 226 -7.74 -8.27 16.33
CA THR A 226 -8.39 -9.10 17.35
C THR A 226 -8.48 -8.43 18.71
N ASP A 227 -7.97 -7.20 18.85
CA ASP A 227 -8.09 -6.42 20.09
C ASP A 227 -9.55 -5.96 20.28
N PRO A 228 -10.14 -6.11 21.50
CA PRO A 228 -11.51 -5.63 21.79
C PRO A 228 -11.73 -4.14 21.49
N ARG A 229 -10.70 -3.30 21.68
CA ARG A 229 -10.74 -1.87 21.34
C ARG A 229 -11.07 -1.61 19.88
N LYS A 230 -10.83 -2.59 18.99
CA LYS A 230 -11.13 -2.43 17.55
C LYS A 230 -12.63 -2.30 17.27
N ASP A 231 -13.48 -2.90 18.08
CA ASP A 231 -14.94 -2.74 17.97
C ASP A 231 -15.37 -1.32 18.35
N GLU A 232 -14.77 -0.76 19.40
CA GLU A 232 -15.01 0.63 19.84
C GLU A 232 -14.51 1.63 18.78
N VAL A 233 -13.33 1.38 18.20
CA VAL A 233 -12.81 2.15 17.07
C VAL A 233 -13.78 2.14 15.89
N ALA A 234 -14.32 0.99 15.54
CA ALA A 234 -15.27 0.86 14.43
C ALA A 234 -16.57 1.66 14.70
N GLN A 235 -17.12 1.57 15.90
CA GLN A 235 -18.30 2.35 16.30
C GLN A 235 -18.02 3.86 16.27
N ARG A 236 -16.89 4.30 16.81
CA ARG A 236 -16.44 5.69 16.77
C ARG A 236 -16.29 6.21 15.33
N CYS A 237 -15.72 5.41 14.42
CA CYS A 237 -15.62 5.78 13.01
C CYS A 237 -17.00 6.00 12.37
N GLY A 238 -18.00 5.19 12.75
CA GLY A 238 -19.41 5.40 12.36
C GLY A 238 -19.99 6.72 12.87
N GLN A 239 -19.58 7.19 14.03
CA GLN A 239 -19.99 8.50 14.55
C GLN A 239 -19.23 9.64 13.83
N LEU A 240 -17.94 9.45 13.57
CA LEU A 240 -17.08 10.45 12.92
C LEU A 240 -17.53 10.76 11.49
N ILE A 241 -17.95 9.78 10.69
CA ILE A 241 -18.44 10.04 9.34
C ILE A 241 -19.67 10.94 9.34
N MET A 242 -20.53 10.84 10.35
CA MET A 242 -21.67 11.74 10.53
C MET A 242 -21.25 13.16 10.91
N ASN A 243 -20.14 13.32 11.63
CA ASN A 243 -19.59 14.63 11.96
C ASN A 243 -18.96 15.29 10.72
N LEU A 244 -18.18 14.54 9.93
CA LEU A 244 -17.65 14.99 8.65
C LEU A 244 -18.78 15.46 7.72
N LEU A 245 -19.87 14.67 7.64
CA LEU A 245 -21.03 15.04 6.84
C LEU A 245 -21.67 16.35 7.30
N ARG A 246 -21.85 16.57 8.60
CA ARG A 246 -22.43 17.82 9.11
C ARG A 246 -21.54 19.05 8.87
N GLN A 247 -20.22 18.83 8.83
CA GLN A 247 -19.25 19.89 8.56
C GLN A 247 -19.03 20.13 7.06
N GLY A 248 -19.49 19.22 6.21
CA GLY A 248 -19.27 19.25 4.77
C GLY A 248 -17.82 19.03 4.36
N ILE A 249 -17.01 18.38 5.20
CA ILE A 249 -15.59 18.12 4.94
C ILE A 249 -15.46 16.89 4.06
N THR A 250 -14.82 17.05 2.91
CA THR A 250 -14.56 15.99 1.91
C THR A 250 -13.09 15.59 1.88
N PRO A 251 -12.74 14.46 1.27
CA PRO A 251 -11.33 14.08 1.06
C PRO A 251 -10.50 15.14 0.31
N ARG A 252 -11.14 15.95 -0.56
CA ARG A 252 -10.45 17.03 -1.29
C ARG A 252 -10.05 18.21 -0.40
N ASP A 253 -10.76 18.45 0.68
CA ASP A 253 -10.43 19.48 1.65
C ASP A 253 -9.26 19.06 2.56
N ILE A 254 -9.07 17.75 2.74
CA ILE A 254 -8.05 17.14 3.60
C ILE A 254 -6.75 16.90 2.83
N LEU A 255 -6.84 16.41 1.60
CA LEU A 255 -5.69 15.94 0.82
C LEU A 255 -4.95 17.09 0.13
N THR A 256 -4.25 17.88 0.90
CA THR A 256 -3.39 18.95 0.43
C THR A 256 -2.00 18.42 0.03
N ARG A 257 -1.21 19.21 -0.69
CA ARG A 257 0.20 18.90 -0.95
C ARG A 257 0.95 18.56 0.36
N GLN A 258 0.72 19.34 1.40
CA GLN A 258 1.37 19.17 2.69
C GLN A 258 0.95 17.87 3.39
N ALA A 259 -0.32 17.43 3.23
CA ALA A 259 -0.77 16.14 3.74
C ALA A 259 -0.01 14.97 3.08
N PHE A 260 0.27 15.05 1.76
CA PHE A 260 1.11 14.07 1.08
C PHE A 260 2.56 14.08 1.57
N GLU A 261 3.15 15.26 1.79
CA GLU A 261 4.49 15.36 2.37
C GLU A 261 4.56 14.76 3.77
N ASN A 262 3.54 14.98 4.60
CA ASN A 262 3.40 14.35 5.91
C ASN A 262 3.37 12.81 5.80
N ALA A 263 2.57 12.28 4.87
CA ALA A 263 2.47 10.84 4.66
C ALA A 263 3.82 10.23 4.20
N ILE A 264 4.54 10.89 3.30
CA ILE A 264 5.87 10.46 2.85
C ILE A 264 6.85 10.45 4.03
N ALA A 265 6.84 11.49 4.89
CA ALA A 265 7.66 11.52 6.09
C ALA A 265 7.32 10.38 7.07
N GLY A 266 6.03 10.06 7.25
CA GLY A 266 5.56 8.93 8.05
C GLY A 266 6.09 7.59 7.51
N VAL A 267 5.99 7.38 6.20
CA VAL A 267 6.51 6.17 5.54
C VAL A 267 8.03 6.08 5.68
N ALA A 268 8.75 7.17 5.44
CA ALA A 268 10.21 7.22 5.55
C ALA A 268 10.70 6.93 6.96
N SER A 269 10.06 7.52 7.98
CA SER A 269 10.44 7.37 9.39
C SER A 269 10.11 6.00 9.99
N SER A 270 9.25 5.24 9.34
CA SER A 270 8.85 3.90 9.81
C SER A 270 9.50 2.75 9.05
N GLY A 271 10.37 3.03 8.08
CA GLY A 271 10.93 2.00 7.20
C GLY A 271 9.83 1.27 6.42
N GLY A 272 8.82 2.01 5.96
CA GLY A 272 7.65 1.49 5.28
C GLY A 272 7.93 0.83 3.93
N SER A 273 6.91 0.26 3.34
CA SER A 273 6.97 -0.44 2.05
C SER A 273 7.21 0.52 0.88
N THR A 274 8.01 0.09 -0.09
CA THR A 274 8.21 0.78 -1.39
C THR A 274 6.90 0.97 -2.15
N ASN A 275 5.92 0.12 -1.95
CA ASN A 275 4.58 0.25 -2.55
C ASN A 275 3.88 1.57 -2.18
N ALA A 276 4.25 2.18 -1.04
CA ALA A 276 3.70 3.49 -0.67
C ALA A 276 4.03 4.57 -1.68
N VAL A 277 5.20 4.51 -2.34
CA VAL A 277 5.56 5.43 -3.43
C VAL A 277 4.50 5.36 -4.54
N LEU A 278 4.22 4.15 -5.02
CA LEU A 278 3.24 3.91 -6.07
C LEU A 278 1.83 4.39 -5.67
N HIS A 279 1.43 4.08 -4.43
CA HIS A 279 0.06 4.37 -3.97
C HIS A 279 -0.15 5.85 -3.65
N LEU A 280 0.81 6.52 -3.04
CA LEU A 280 0.71 7.96 -2.76
C LEU A 280 0.73 8.79 -4.05
N LEU A 281 1.54 8.39 -5.06
CA LEU A 281 1.47 8.99 -6.40
C LEU A 281 0.08 8.81 -7.02
N ALA A 282 -0.51 7.61 -6.91
CA ALA A 282 -1.86 7.36 -7.42
C ALA A 282 -2.90 8.26 -6.75
N LEU A 283 -2.89 8.37 -5.42
CA LEU A 283 -3.82 9.23 -4.67
C LEU A 283 -3.63 10.71 -5.01
N ALA A 284 -2.38 11.17 -5.11
CA ALA A 284 -2.09 12.56 -5.47
C ALA A 284 -2.63 12.90 -6.86
N ARG A 285 -2.51 11.98 -7.81
CA ARG A 285 -3.08 12.14 -9.15
C ARG A 285 -4.59 12.18 -9.16
N GLU A 286 -5.26 11.33 -8.38
CA GLU A 286 -6.73 11.32 -8.26
C GLU A 286 -7.27 12.65 -7.73
N VAL A 287 -6.59 13.26 -6.75
CA VAL A 287 -7.03 14.53 -6.18
C VAL A 287 -6.53 15.74 -6.97
N GLY A 288 -5.55 15.56 -7.87
CA GLY A 288 -4.95 16.62 -8.68
C GLY A 288 -3.83 17.39 -7.97
N VAL A 289 -3.21 16.81 -6.94
CA VAL A 289 -2.04 17.38 -6.25
C VAL A 289 -0.77 17.03 -7.04
N PRO A 290 0.08 18.01 -7.39
CA PRO A 290 1.33 17.73 -8.07
C PRO A 290 2.31 17.06 -7.09
N LEU A 291 2.58 15.78 -7.34
CA LEU A 291 3.53 14.96 -6.60
C LEU A 291 4.35 14.17 -7.61
N THR A 292 5.66 14.12 -7.41
CA THR A 292 6.61 13.38 -8.23
C THR A 292 7.37 12.34 -7.42
N ILE A 293 8.01 11.41 -8.10
CA ILE A 293 8.84 10.40 -7.43
C ILE A 293 10.03 11.06 -6.69
N ASP A 294 10.54 12.20 -7.16
CA ASP A 294 11.67 12.93 -6.56
C ASP A 294 11.33 13.52 -5.17
N ASP A 295 10.04 13.81 -4.93
CA ASP A 295 9.59 14.30 -3.63
C ASP A 295 9.83 13.27 -2.52
N PHE A 296 9.74 11.99 -2.83
CA PHE A 296 9.99 10.91 -1.88
C PHE A 296 11.44 10.88 -1.42
N ASP A 297 12.41 11.03 -2.32
CA ASP A 297 13.82 11.11 -1.96
C ASP A 297 14.12 12.38 -1.15
N THR A 298 13.61 13.53 -1.58
CA THR A 298 13.80 14.81 -0.91
C THR A 298 13.31 14.78 0.54
N ILE A 299 12.12 14.23 0.77
CA ILE A 299 11.52 14.15 2.11
C ILE A 299 12.21 13.07 2.93
N SER A 300 12.51 11.90 2.35
CA SER A 300 13.19 10.81 3.02
C SER A 300 14.59 11.21 3.52
N ARG A 301 15.36 12.00 2.75
CA ARG A 301 16.69 12.48 3.16
C ARG A 301 16.68 13.27 4.47
N ARG A 302 15.65 14.06 4.72
CA ARG A 302 15.52 14.92 5.92
C ARG A 302 14.78 14.27 7.08
N THR A 303 14.17 13.10 6.86
CA THR A 303 13.32 12.43 7.85
C THR A 303 14.05 11.24 8.46
N PRO A 304 14.39 11.24 9.75
CA PRO A 304 15.10 10.12 10.37
C PRO A 304 14.23 8.87 10.44
N LEU A 305 14.86 7.69 10.37
CA LEU A 305 14.22 6.40 10.63
C LEU A 305 14.08 6.23 12.14
N LEU A 306 12.85 6.22 12.64
CA LEU A 306 12.53 6.18 14.07
C LEU A 306 11.92 4.86 14.53
N ALA A 307 11.08 4.21 13.70
CA ALA A 307 10.37 3.00 14.11
C ALA A 307 11.17 1.73 13.76
N ASP A 308 11.45 0.94 14.79
CA ASP A 308 12.27 -0.29 14.74
C ASP A 308 11.38 -1.50 14.40
N LEU A 309 10.74 -1.46 13.23
CA LEU A 309 9.73 -2.42 12.81
C LEU A 309 10.24 -3.41 11.76
N LYS A 310 9.82 -4.69 11.86
CA LYS A 310 10.06 -5.69 10.81
C LYS A 310 9.52 -5.21 9.45
N PRO A 311 10.22 -5.51 8.33
CA PRO A 311 11.30 -6.47 8.18
C PRO A 311 12.70 -5.90 8.46
N GLY A 312 12.90 -4.58 8.44
CA GLY A 312 14.20 -3.94 8.66
C GLY A 312 14.61 -3.82 10.12
N GLY A 313 13.66 -3.92 11.04
CA GLY A 313 13.85 -3.80 12.47
C GLY A 313 13.45 -5.05 13.26
N ARG A 314 13.36 -4.90 14.58
CA ARG A 314 13.17 -5.99 15.56
C ARG A 314 11.71 -6.31 15.87
N TYR A 315 10.84 -5.29 15.88
CA TYR A 315 9.50 -5.36 16.45
C TYR A 315 8.44 -5.61 15.39
N VAL A 316 7.30 -6.16 15.83
CA VAL A 316 6.13 -6.41 14.99
C VAL A 316 5.10 -5.27 15.09
N ALA A 317 4.09 -5.27 14.23
CA ALA A 317 3.11 -4.18 14.15
C ALA A 317 2.35 -3.93 15.46
N VAL A 318 2.03 -4.99 16.21
CA VAL A 318 1.34 -4.86 17.52
C VAL A 318 2.20 -4.18 18.57
N ASP A 319 3.53 -4.21 18.45
CA ASP A 319 4.41 -3.53 19.38
C ASP A 319 4.38 -2.01 19.18
N LEU A 320 4.11 -1.55 17.95
CA LEU A 320 3.88 -0.12 17.67
C LEU A 320 2.65 0.39 18.47
N ASP A 321 1.53 -0.36 18.43
CA ASP A 321 0.34 -0.02 19.23
C ASP A 321 0.67 0.06 20.73
N ARG A 322 1.38 -0.94 21.25
CA ARG A 322 1.83 -1.00 22.65
C ARG A 322 2.75 0.15 23.04
N ALA A 323 3.57 0.64 22.12
CA ALA A 323 4.50 1.75 22.37
C ALA A 323 3.82 3.12 22.48
N GLY A 324 2.62 3.27 21.91
CA GLY A 324 1.87 4.52 21.82
C GLY A 324 1.26 4.78 20.44
N GLY A 325 1.43 3.83 19.53
CA GLY A 325 0.80 3.83 18.20
C GLY A 325 1.36 4.84 17.22
N VAL A 326 0.65 5.01 16.12
CA VAL A 326 0.95 6.03 15.10
C VAL A 326 0.96 7.45 15.68
N PRO A 327 0.08 7.82 16.64
CA PRO A 327 0.12 9.14 17.27
C PRO A 327 1.48 9.51 17.86
N LEU A 328 2.19 8.57 18.48
CA LEU A 328 3.52 8.81 19.02
C LEU A 328 4.55 9.17 17.94
N LEU A 329 4.50 8.47 16.80
CA LEU A 329 5.37 8.76 15.66
C LEU A 329 5.05 10.14 15.06
N VAL A 330 3.76 10.47 14.89
CA VAL A 330 3.31 11.81 14.44
C VAL A 330 3.81 12.88 15.40
N GLN A 331 3.64 12.70 16.72
CA GLN A 331 4.09 13.66 17.73
C GLN A 331 5.61 13.93 17.64
N ARG A 332 6.43 12.88 17.45
CA ARG A 332 7.87 13.01 17.25
C ARG A 332 8.18 13.88 16.02
N LEU A 333 7.55 13.59 14.90
CA LEU A 333 7.84 14.29 13.64
C LEU A 333 7.29 15.72 13.63
N VAL A 334 6.13 15.98 14.22
CA VAL A 334 5.58 17.32 14.39
C VAL A 334 6.48 18.18 15.29
N SER A 335 6.94 17.62 16.42
CA SER A 335 7.83 18.33 17.33
C SER A 335 9.19 18.69 16.71
N ALA A 336 9.63 17.94 15.71
CA ALA A 336 10.83 18.21 14.92
C ALA A 336 10.61 19.17 13.74
N GLY A 337 9.38 19.59 13.47
CA GLY A 337 9.05 20.37 12.28
C GLY A 337 9.18 19.63 10.96
N LEU A 338 9.21 18.28 11.00
CA LEU A 338 9.32 17.39 9.83
C LEU A 338 7.96 17.06 9.23
N VAL A 339 6.90 17.24 10.00
CA VAL A 339 5.49 17.05 9.64
C VAL A 339 4.71 18.31 10.01
N ASP A 340 3.88 18.79 9.09
CA ASP A 340 2.99 19.92 9.35
C ASP A 340 1.76 19.48 10.17
N GLY A 341 1.77 19.85 11.43
CA GLY A 341 0.67 19.54 12.35
C GLY A 341 -0.64 20.31 12.10
N LYS A 342 -0.70 21.24 11.15
CA LYS A 342 -1.90 22.05 10.88
C LYS A 342 -2.88 21.35 9.93
N GLN A 343 -2.50 20.24 9.33
CA GLN A 343 -3.36 19.50 8.40
C GLN A 343 -4.58 18.92 9.13
N LEU A 344 -5.74 18.94 8.45
CA LEU A 344 -7.01 18.45 9.00
C LEU A 344 -7.02 16.92 9.10
N THR A 345 -7.70 16.42 10.13
CA THR A 345 -8.02 15.00 10.32
C THR A 345 -9.53 14.77 10.20
N PRO A 346 -10.00 13.51 10.13
CA PRO A 346 -11.42 13.21 10.06
C PRO A 346 -12.22 13.60 11.32
N SER A 347 -11.56 13.96 12.40
CA SER A 347 -12.22 14.45 13.61
C SER A 347 -12.64 15.93 13.52
N GLY A 348 -12.14 16.66 12.50
CA GLY A 348 -12.27 18.10 12.37
C GLY A 348 -11.21 18.89 13.18
N ARG A 349 -10.30 18.18 13.85
CA ARG A 349 -9.12 18.73 14.54
C ARG A 349 -7.90 18.68 13.63
N THR A 350 -6.85 19.35 14.01
CA THR A 350 -5.57 19.25 13.30
C THR A 350 -4.77 18.02 13.72
N LEU A 351 -3.88 17.59 12.85
CA LEU A 351 -2.97 16.45 13.09
C LEU A 351 -2.11 16.66 14.35
N GLY A 352 -1.61 17.90 14.55
CA GLY A 352 -0.80 18.25 15.71
C GLY A 352 -1.59 18.27 17.01
N GLU A 353 -2.84 18.75 17.01
CA GLU A 353 -3.72 18.72 18.19
C GLU A 353 -4.00 17.30 18.64
N GLU A 354 -4.31 16.38 17.71
CA GLU A 354 -4.55 14.98 18.06
C GLU A 354 -3.27 14.27 18.49
N ALA A 355 -2.14 14.50 17.81
CA ALA A 355 -0.86 13.90 18.15
C ALA A 355 -0.31 14.38 19.51
N SER A 356 -0.68 15.59 19.98
CA SER A 356 -0.27 16.09 21.28
C SER A 356 -0.81 15.25 22.45
N GLU A 357 -1.88 14.51 22.22
CA GLU A 357 -2.51 13.60 23.18
C GLU A 357 -1.88 12.18 23.19
N ALA A 358 -0.86 11.94 22.36
CA ALA A 358 -0.20 10.65 22.30
C ALA A 358 0.43 10.26 23.64
N LEU A 359 0.17 9.04 24.07
CA LEU A 359 0.70 8.48 25.33
C LEU A 359 1.82 7.49 25.02
N GLU A 360 3.04 7.85 25.38
CA GLU A 360 4.19 6.98 25.25
C GLU A 360 4.24 5.97 26.40
N THR A 361 4.38 4.69 26.08
CA THR A 361 4.59 3.66 27.10
C THR A 361 6.00 3.77 27.66
N PRO A 362 6.16 3.91 29.00
CA PRO A 362 7.49 4.02 29.61
C PRO A 362 8.39 2.83 29.29
N GLY A 363 9.62 3.13 28.84
CA GLY A 363 10.62 2.11 28.53
C GLY A 363 10.44 1.42 27.17
N GLN A 364 9.51 1.86 26.32
CA GLN A 364 9.40 1.36 24.97
C GLN A 364 10.65 1.70 24.13
N GLU A 365 11.00 0.82 23.19
CA GLU A 365 12.12 1.00 22.26
C GLU A 365 11.70 0.93 20.78
N VAL A 366 10.40 0.79 20.51
CA VAL A 366 9.85 0.61 19.17
C VAL A 366 9.94 1.90 18.36
N VAL A 367 9.55 3.03 18.98
CA VAL A 367 9.65 4.36 18.38
C VAL A 367 10.80 5.11 19.06
N ARG A 368 11.91 5.25 18.35
CA ARG A 368 13.12 5.91 18.86
C ARG A 368 12.93 7.41 19.08
N LEU A 369 13.75 7.96 19.95
CA LEU A 369 13.86 9.42 20.12
C LEU A 369 14.55 10.04 18.89
N LEU A 370 14.20 11.29 18.58
CA LEU A 370 14.87 12.08 17.55
C LEU A 370 16.38 12.26 17.78
N SER A 371 16.80 12.26 19.04
CA SER A 371 18.22 12.34 19.44
C SER A 371 18.97 11.01 19.25
N ASN A 372 18.28 9.90 19.05
CA ASN A 372 18.86 8.58 18.86
C ASN A 372 18.06 7.77 17.82
N PRO A 373 17.99 8.21 16.55
CA PRO A 373 17.31 7.49 15.50
C PRO A 373 18.05 6.21 15.11
N LEU A 374 17.37 5.30 14.43
CA LEU A 374 17.99 4.11 13.84
C LEU A 374 18.93 4.49 12.69
N GLN A 375 18.49 5.46 11.88
CA GLN A 375 19.27 6.07 10.81
C GLN A 375 18.94 7.57 10.74
N PRO A 376 19.90 8.43 10.36
CA PRO A 376 19.67 9.88 10.27
C PRO A 376 18.76 10.29 9.12
N ASN A 377 18.54 9.42 8.15
CA ASN A 377 17.67 9.57 6.99
C ASN A 377 16.63 8.44 6.95
N GLY A 378 15.61 8.60 6.13
CA GLY A 378 14.52 7.67 6.01
C GLY A 378 14.87 6.37 5.27
N GLY A 379 13.98 5.40 5.41
CA GLY A 379 14.17 4.05 4.89
C GLY A 379 13.93 3.88 3.38
N LEU A 380 13.62 4.94 2.64
CA LEU A 380 13.34 4.91 1.20
C LEU A 380 14.28 5.80 0.41
N VAL A 381 14.73 5.33 -0.75
CA VAL A 381 15.60 6.04 -1.67
C VAL A 381 15.07 5.90 -3.10
N ILE A 382 15.11 6.99 -3.85
CA ILE A 382 14.86 6.99 -5.29
C ILE A 382 16.21 7.05 -6.02
N LEU A 383 16.40 6.12 -6.97
CA LEU A 383 17.56 6.13 -7.85
C LEU A 383 17.12 6.52 -9.27
N LYS A 384 18.02 7.19 -9.99
CA LYS A 384 17.89 7.50 -11.41
C LYS A 384 19.21 7.18 -12.13
N GLY A 385 19.17 7.07 -13.44
CA GLY A 385 20.35 6.81 -14.26
C GLY A 385 19.97 6.37 -15.66
N ASN A 386 20.94 5.93 -16.43
CA ASN A 386 20.69 5.48 -17.80
C ASN A 386 19.81 4.22 -17.87
N LEU A 387 19.69 3.47 -16.76
CA LEU A 387 18.83 2.29 -16.67
C LEU A 387 17.42 2.62 -16.14
N ALA A 388 17.26 3.71 -15.37
CA ALA A 388 15.99 4.14 -14.81
C ALA A 388 15.79 5.67 -14.93
N PRO A 389 15.64 6.21 -16.15
CA PRO A 389 15.54 7.67 -16.34
C PRO A 389 14.29 8.29 -15.68
N GLU A 390 13.18 7.57 -15.54
CA GLU A 390 12.01 8.03 -14.79
C GLU A 390 12.11 7.74 -13.29
N GLY A 391 13.08 6.92 -12.87
CA GLY A 391 13.33 6.55 -11.49
C GLY A 391 12.95 5.11 -11.14
N CYS A 392 13.44 4.71 -9.98
CA CYS A 392 13.14 3.44 -9.32
C CYS A 392 13.23 3.62 -7.81
N VAL A 393 12.77 2.66 -7.04
CA VAL A 393 12.71 2.75 -5.58
C VAL A 393 13.50 1.63 -4.91
N VAL A 394 14.22 1.99 -3.85
CA VAL A 394 14.96 1.07 -2.97
C VAL A 394 14.55 1.30 -1.54
N LYS A 395 14.37 0.22 -0.78
CA LYS A 395 14.23 0.26 0.68
C LYS A 395 15.60 0.02 1.31
N ILE A 396 16.05 0.97 2.12
CA ILE A 396 17.34 0.89 2.82
C ILE A 396 17.21 0.65 4.33
N ALA A 397 16.00 0.62 4.86
CA ALA A 397 15.76 0.33 6.27
C ALA A 397 16.26 -1.10 6.62
N GLY A 398 17.23 -1.19 7.53
CA GLY A 398 17.84 -2.46 7.94
C GLY A 398 18.90 -2.99 6.98
N HIS A 399 19.43 -2.15 6.07
CA HIS A 399 20.52 -2.52 5.15
C HIS A 399 21.74 -1.62 5.35
N GLU A 400 22.92 -2.27 5.33
CA GLU A 400 24.22 -1.58 5.41
C GLU A 400 24.88 -1.42 4.04
N ARG A 401 24.49 -2.26 3.05
CA ARG A 401 25.09 -2.25 1.72
C ARG A 401 24.49 -1.12 0.86
N LEU A 402 25.28 -0.07 0.64
CA LEU A 402 24.88 1.12 -0.10
C LEU A 402 25.43 1.16 -1.53
N HIS A 403 26.22 0.16 -1.92
CA HIS A 403 26.86 0.09 -3.23
C HIS A 403 26.92 -1.34 -3.73
N HIS A 404 26.63 -1.54 -5.03
CA HIS A 404 26.81 -2.82 -5.69
C HIS A 404 27.17 -2.62 -7.16
N ARG A 405 28.09 -3.44 -7.65
CA ARG A 405 28.45 -3.54 -9.05
C ARG A 405 28.61 -5.01 -9.41
N GLY A 406 27.91 -5.47 -10.42
CA GLY A 406 27.98 -6.87 -10.82
C GLY A 406 27.36 -7.16 -12.17
N PRO A 407 27.61 -8.38 -12.70
CA PRO A 407 27.05 -8.83 -13.97
C PRO A 407 25.55 -9.09 -13.84
N ALA A 408 24.81 -8.72 -14.88
CA ALA A 408 23.38 -9.00 -14.99
C ALA A 408 23.10 -10.47 -15.28
N ARG A 409 22.15 -11.05 -14.54
CA ARG A 409 21.53 -12.34 -14.81
C ARG A 409 20.07 -12.08 -15.19
N ILE A 410 19.75 -12.25 -16.49
CA ILE A 410 18.51 -11.75 -17.09
C ILE A 410 17.42 -12.82 -17.10
N PHE A 411 16.24 -12.43 -16.60
CA PHE A 411 15.03 -13.25 -16.59
C PHE A 411 13.84 -12.43 -17.05
N ASP A 412 13.03 -13.01 -17.93
CA ASP A 412 11.80 -12.37 -18.43
C ASP A 412 10.55 -12.75 -17.62
N ARG A 413 10.73 -13.55 -16.54
CA ARG A 413 9.68 -14.00 -15.60
C ARG A 413 10.26 -14.29 -14.22
N GLU A 414 9.44 -14.05 -13.18
CA GLU A 414 9.80 -14.40 -11.79
C GLU A 414 10.10 -15.90 -11.62
N GLU A 415 9.30 -16.75 -12.28
CA GLU A 415 9.43 -18.21 -12.17
C GLU A 415 10.79 -18.72 -12.68
N ASP A 416 11.33 -18.11 -13.73
CA ASP A 416 12.64 -18.46 -14.26
C ASP A 416 13.76 -18.04 -13.31
N ALA A 417 13.65 -16.84 -12.73
CA ALA A 417 14.58 -16.38 -11.70
C ALA A 417 14.52 -17.28 -10.45
N MET A 418 13.31 -17.63 -10.00
CA MET A 418 13.12 -18.52 -8.86
C MET A 418 13.76 -19.89 -9.10
N ARG A 419 13.61 -20.44 -10.31
CA ARG A 419 14.26 -21.70 -10.70
C ARG A 419 15.78 -21.57 -10.64
N ALA A 420 16.36 -20.50 -11.19
CA ALA A 420 17.81 -20.28 -11.16
C ALA A 420 18.36 -20.19 -9.72
N VAL A 421 17.65 -19.49 -8.82
CA VAL A 421 18.03 -19.42 -7.40
C VAL A 421 17.98 -20.80 -6.75
N THR A 422 16.91 -21.57 -6.96
CA THR A 422 16.74 -22.90 -6.34
C THR A 422 17.70 -23.94 -6.89
N HIS A 423 18.13 -23.83 -8.16
CA HIS A 423 19.16 -24.69 -8.76
C HIS A 423 20.59 -24.20 -8.51
N ARG A 424 20.76 -23.12 -7.71
CA ARG A 424 22.07 -22.54 -7.37
C ARG A 424 22.86 -22.05 -8.59
N GLU A 425 22.15 -21.48 -9.56
CA GLU A 425 22.74 -20.90 -10.78
C GLU A 425 23.10 -19.42 -10.59
N ILE A 426 22.69 -18.80 -9.45
CA ILE A 426 23.01 -17.42 -9.07
C ILE A 426 24.24 -17.45 -8.17
N GLU A 427 25.22 -16.62 -8.51
CA GLU A 427 26.50 -16.54 -7.81
C GLU A 427 26.62 -15.23 -6.99
N SER A 428 27.53 -15.25 -6.02
CA SER A 428 27.87 -14.05 -5.25
C SER A 428 28.41 -12.95 -6.17
N GLY A 429 27.84 -11.74 -6.09
CA GLY A 429 28.17 -10.61 -6.93
C GLY A 429 27.20 -10.37 -8.09
N ASP A 430 26.35 -11.32 -8.42
CA ASP A 430 25.38 -11.17 -9.50
C ASP A 430 24.34 -10.07 -9.21
N VAL A 431 23.82 -9.48 -10.28
CA VAL A 431 22.62 -8.64 -10.29
C VAL A 431 21.52 -9.40 -11.03
N VAL A 432 20.57 -9.95 -10.29
CA VAL A 432 19.39 -10.60 -10.87
C VAL A 432 18.47 -9.54 -11.45
N VAL A 433 18.13 -9.66 -12.73
CA VAL A 433 17.23 -8.74 -13.44
C VAL A 433 15.97 -9.49 -13.83
N ILE A 434 14.82 -9.05 -13.33
CA ILE A 434 13.52 -9.58 -13.74
C ILE A 434 12.76 -8.46 -14.44
N ARG A 435 12.49 -8.65 -15.72
CA ARG A 435 11.83 -7.65 -16.59
C ARG A 435 10.53 -8.17 -17.17
N TYR A 436 9.74 -7.28 -17.78
CA TYR A 436 8.38 -7.54 -18.29
C TYR A 436 7.37 -7.90 -17.18
N GLU A 437 7.66 -7.49 -15.96
CA GLU A 437 6.76 -7.59 -14.80
C GLU A 437 6.27 -6.20 -14.33
N GLY A 438 6.46 -5.18 -15.17
CA GLY A 438 5.97 -3.82 -14.95
C GLY A 438 4.46 -3.67 -15.11
N PRO A 439 3.93 -2.43 -14.98
CA PRO A 439 2.48 -2.17 -15.01
C PRO A 439 1.78 -2.72 -16.24
N ARG A 440 2.38 -2.57 -17.41
CA ARG A 440 1.83 -2.98 -18.70
C ARG A 440 2.28 -4.39 -19.10
N GLY A 441 3.58 -4.68 -18.98
CA GLY A 441 4.19 -5.93 -19.43
C GLY A 441 3.76 -7.13 -18.60
N GLY A 442 3.80 -7.00 -17.28
CA GLY A 442 3.20 -7.95 -16.34
C GLY A 442 1.95 -7.34 -15.72
N PRO A 443 0.79 -7.33 -16.42
CA PRO A 443 -0.34 -6.53 -16.00
C PRO A 443 -0.68 -6.75 -14.53
N GLY A 444 -0.54 -5.68 -13.72
CA GLY A 444 -0.66 -5.77 -12.27
C GLY A 444 0.66 -5.73 -11.51
N MET A 445 1.82 -5.65 -12.22
CA MET A 445 3.09 -5.31 -11.59
C MET A 445 3.32 -6.13 -10.30
N ARG A 446 3.36 -7.47 -10.42
CA ARG A 446 3.33 -8.39 -9.26
C ARG A 446 4.46 -8.15 -8.26
N GLU A 447 4.20 -8.46 -7.01
CA GLU A 447 5.21 -8.45 -5.95
C GLU A 447 5.99 -9.76 -5.92
N MET A 448 7.30 -9.67 -5.75
CA MET A 448 8.22 -10.80 -5.87
C MET A 448 8.89 -11.14 -4.53
N LEU A 449 8.10 -11.51 -3.51
CA LEU A 449 8.63 -11.95 -2.23
C LEU A 449 9.24 -13.36 -2.29
N GLY A 450 8.70 -14.23 -3.16
CA GLY A 450 9.17 -15.60 -3.30
C GLY A 450 10.65 -15.67 -3.67
N VAL A 451 11.03 -15.03 -4.77
CA VAL A 451 12.41 -15.01 -5.25
C VAL A 451 13.36 -14.26 -4.31
N THR A 452 12.92 -13.13 -3.72
CA THR A 452 13.75 -12.38 -2.77
C THR A 452 13.98 -13.16 -1.48
N GLY A 453 12.94 -13.83 -0.96
CA GLY A 453 13.06 -14.75 0.18
C GLY A 453 13.97 -15.94 -0.11
N ALA A 454 13.91 -16.49 -1.32
CA ALA A 454 14.80 -17.58 -1.74
C ALA A 454 16.28 -17.13 -1.81
N ILE A 455 16.58 -15.93 -2.34
CA ILE A 455 17.93 -15.37 -2.36
C ILE A 455 18.48 -15.19 -0.93
N VAL A 456 17.70 -14.59 -0.04
CA VAL A 456 18.09 -14.43 1.38
C VAL A 456 18.22 -15.80 2.05
N GLY A 457 17.25 -16.67 1.84
CA GLY A 457 17.24 -18.05 2.33
C GLY A 457 18.42 -18.87 1.82
N ALA A 458 18.91 -18.64 0.61
CA ALA A 458 20.13 -19.29 0.08
C ALA A 458 21.44 -18.73 0.69
N GLY A 459 21.38 -17.65 1.48
CA GLY A 459 22.56 -16.98 2.06
C GLY A 459 23.21 -15.97 1.12
N LEU A 460 22.53 -15.60 0.04
CA LEU A 460 23.01 -14.66 -0.96
C LEU A 460 22.55 -13.21 -0.75
N GLY A 461 21.72 -12.96 0.28
CA GLY A 461 21.09 -11.65 0.52
C GLY A 461 22.07 -10.49 0.66
N GLU A 462 23.29 -10.73 1.15
CA GLU A 462 24.32 -9.72 1.32
C GLU A 462 25.25 -9.55 0.11
N THR A 463 25.19 -10.46 -0.86
CA THR A 463 26.14 -10.48 -1.98
C THR A 463 25.51 -10.37 -3.36
N VAL A 464 24.22 -10.66 -3.48
CA VAL A 464 23.43 -10.54 -4.71
C VAL A 464 22.53 -9.31 -4.60
N ALA A 465 22.32 -8.61 -5.71
CA ALA A 465 21.27 -7.60 -5.84
C ALA A 465 20.20 -8.08 -6.82
N LEU A 466 18.98 -7.53 -6.69
CA LEU A 466 17.91 -7.80 -7.64
C LEU A 466 17.25 -6.51 -8.09
N LEU A 467 17.00 -6.37 -9.38
CA LEU A 467 16.25 -5.24 -9.93
C LEU A 467 15.10 -5.72 -10.83
N THR A 468 14.02 -4.94 -10.87
CA THR A 468 12.85 -5.28 -11.67
C THR A 468 12.00 -4.04 -12.01
N ASP A 469 11.32 -4.10 -13.14
CA ASP A 469 10.24 -3.16 -13.47
C ASP A 469 8.90 -3.50 -12.75
N GLY A 470 8.85 -4.67 -12.09
CA GLY A 470 7.79 -5.05 -11.16
C GLY A 470 7.92 -4.44 -9.76
N ARG A 471 7.39 -5.12 -8.74
CA ARG A 471 7.38 -4.66 -7.34
C ARG A 471 7.96 -5.69 -6.39
N PHE A 472 8.30 -5.21 -5.20
CA PHE A 472 8.62 -6.06 -4.06
C PHE A 472 7.59 -5.92 -2.96
N SER A 473 7.36 -7.00 -2.22
CA SER A 473 6.56 -6.96 -1.00
C SER A 473 7.21 -6.06 0.07
N GLY A 474 6.40 -5.46 0.91
CA GLY A 474 6.89 -4.73 2.08
C GLY A 474 7.73 -5.59 3.05
N ALA A 475 7.63 -6.92 2.96
CA ALA A 475 8.41 -7.88 3.75
C ALA A 475 9.80 -8.18 3.18
N THR A 476 10.13 -7.68 1.99
CA THR A 476 11.40 -7.95 1.29
C THR A 476 12.60 -7.40 2.04
N ARG A 477 13.69 -8.19 2.05
CA ARG A 477 15.03 -7.86 2.55
C ARG A 477 16.06 -7.98 1.43
N GLY A 478 17.24 -7.37 1.62
CA GLY A 478 18.34 -7.35 0.66
C GLY A 478 18.33 -6.09 -0.22
N LEU A 479 19.39 -5.92 -1.04
CA LEU A 479 19.49 -4.80 -1.97
C LEU A 479 18.60 -5.06 -3.19
N MET A 480 17.35 -4.60 -3.10
CA MET A 480 16.30 -4.85 -4.08
C MET A 480 15.78 -3.52 -4.65
N VAL A 481 15.90 -3.36 -5.98
CA VAL A 481 15.53 -2.16 -6.74
C VAL A 481 14.26 -2.46 -7.52
N GLY A 482 13.15 -1.87 -7.12
CA GLY A 482 11.84 -2.07 -7.75
C GLY A 482 11.34 -0.85 -8.52
N HIS A 483 10.24 -1.03 -9.24
CA HIS A 483 9.57 0.03 -10.00
C HIS A 483 10.49 0.70 -11.03
N VAL A 484 11.43 -0.04 -11.63
CA VAL A 484 12.32 0.51 -12.65
C VAL A 484 11.49 1.06 -13.81
N ALA A 485 11.61 2.36 -14.05
CA ALA A 485 10.78 3.06 -15.03
C ALA A 485 11.65 3.89 -15.99
N PRO A 486 11.28 3.88 -17.29
CA PRO A 486 10.20 3.14 -17.96
C PRO A 486 10.38 1.63 -17.92
N GLU A 487 9.28 0.87 -17.84
CA GLU A 487 9.31 -0.60 -17.87
C GLU A 487 9.77 -1.19 -19.21
N ALA A 488 10.23 -2.44 -19.20
CA ALA A 488 10.71 -3.13 -20.41
C ALA A 488 9.66 -3.23 -21.52
N ALA A 489 8.41 -3.51 -21.17
CA ALA A 489 7.31 -3.64 -22.14
C ALA A 489 6.94 -2.31 -22.84
N SER A 490 7.37 -1.19 -22.28
CA SER A 490 7.24 0.14 -22.88
C SER A 490 8.50 0.63 -23.59
N GLY A 491 9.48 -0.28 -23.80
CA GLY A 491 10.76 0.07 -24.44
C GLY A 491 11.73 0.83 -23.52
N GLY A 492 11.58 0.70 -22.20
CA GLY A 492 12.53 1.26 -21.24
C GLY A 492 13.93 0.63 -21.36
N PRO A 493 14.99 1.33 -20.86
CA PRO A 493 16.37 0.85 -20.97
C PRO A 493 16.62 -0.56 -20.41
N ILE A 494 15.86 -0.98 -19.41
CA ILE A 494 15.92 -2.34 -18.85
C ILE A 494 15.66 -3.43 -19.92
N ALA A 495 14.90 -3.12 -21.00
CA ALA A 495 14.68 -4.04 -22.12
C ALA A 495 15.95 -4.27 -22.96
N ALA A 496 16.90 -3.33 -22.95
CA ALA A 496 18.15 -3.43 -23.69
C ALA A 496 19.23 -4.28 -23.02
N LEU A 497 19.05 -4.65 -21.74
CA LEU A 497 20.03 -5.44 -21.00
C LEU A 497 20.24 -6.81 -21.61
N GLN A 498 21.50 -7.25 -21.60
CA GLN A 498 21.94 -8.58 -22.02
C GLN A 498 22.68 -9.27 -20.86
N GLU A 499 22.72 -10.60 -20.91
CA GLU A 499 23.44 -11.42 -19.93
C GLU A 499 24.88 -10.97 -19.78
N GLY A 500 25.34 -10.73 -18.56
CA GLY A 500 26.69 -10.28 -18.23
C GLY A 500 26.95 -8.77 -18.32
N ASP A 501 25.98 -7.93 -18.73
CA ASP A 501 26.14 -6.48 -18.66
C ASP A 501 26.38 -6.03 -17.21
N ASN A 502 27.36 -5.17 -16.97
CA ASN A 502 27.64 -4.67 -15.62
C ASN A 502 26.65 -3.60 -15.20
N ILE A 503 25.99 -3.85 -14.07
CA ILE A 503 25.04 -2.91 -13.47
C ILE A 503 25.66 -2.28 -12.23
N ILE A 504 25.44 -0.97 -12.06
CA ILE A 504 25.86 -0.19 -10.89
C ILE A 504 24.63 0.28 -10.15
N ILE A 505 24.55 -0.09 -8.87
CA ILE A 505 23.58 0.41 -7.91
C ILE A 505 24.33 1.24 -6.88
N ASP A 506 24.14 2.54 -6.88
CA ASP A 506 24.79 3.49 -5.99
C ASP A 506 23.72 4.28 -5.21
N ILE A 507 23.48 3.84 -3.96
CA ILE A 507 22.46 4.43 -3.09
C ILE A 507 22.86 5.85 -2.65
N GLU A 508 24.14 6.08 -2.35
CA GLU A 508 24.63 7.40 -1.93
C GLU A 508 24.60 8.40 -3.07
N GLY A 509 25.05 7.98 -4.25
CA GLY A 509 25.01 8.77 -5.48
C GLY A 509 23.63 8.88 -6.12
N ARG A 510 22.61 8.15 -5.61
CA ARG A 510 21.24 8.08 -6.18
C ARG A 510 21.22 7.61 -7.64
N ARG A 511 22.02 6.60 -7.95
CA ARG A 511 22.22 6.16 -9.34
C ARG A 511 21.89 4.68 -9.53
N LEU A 512 21.24 4.39 -10.68
CA LEU A 512 21.07 3.05 -11.24
C LEU A 512 21.49 3.11 -12.70
N ASP A 513 22.65 2.54 -13.01
CA ASP A 513 23.23 2.57 -14.34
C ASP A 513 23.64 1.18 -14.83
N VAL A 514 23.68 1.02 -16.14
CA VAL A 514 24.44 -0.04 -16.81
C VAL A 514 25.71 0.57 -17.41
N GLU A 515 26.83 -0.15 -17.33
CA GLU A 515 28.12 0.30 -17.89
C GLU A 515 28.16 0.14 -19.42
N LEU A 516 27.23 0.83 -20.08
CA LEU A 516 27.15 0.90 -21.53
C LEU A 516 27.07 2.37 -21.96
N PRO A 517 27.66 2.73 -23.10
CA PRO A 517 27.41 4.02 -23.71
C PRO A 517 25.93 4.19 -24.08
N ASP A 518 25.38 5.38 -23.97
CA ASP A 518 23.97 5.67 -24.35
C ASP A 518 23.69 5.28 -25.81
N ALA A 519 24.68 5.41 -26.71
CA ALA A 519 24.57 4.99 -28.11
C ALA A 519 24.36 3.48 -28.26
N GLU A 520 24.97 2.66 -27.39
CA GLU A 520 24.79 1.21 -27.39
C GLU A 520 23.40 0.83 -26.87
N ILE A 521 22.96 1.47 -25.78
CA ILE A 521 21.59 1.28 -25.25
C ILE A 521 20.56 1.61 -26.35
N ALA A 522 20.75 2.76 -27.03
CA ALA A 522 19.87 3.19 -28.12
C ALA A 522 19.89 2.20 -29.31
N ALA A 523 21.07 1.67 -29.67
CA ALA A 523 21.22 0.69 -30.76
C ALA A 523 20.48 -0.62 -30.41
N ARG A 524 20.60 -1.11 -29.19
CA ARG A 524 19.87 -2.31 -28.73
C ARG A 524 18.36 -2.08 -28.72
N LEU A 525 17.89 -0.92 -28.23
CA LEU A 525 16.48 -0.55 -28.25
C LEU A 525 15.91 -0.38 -29.65
N ALA A 526 16.72 0.07 -30.63
CA ALA A 526 16.29 0.18 -32.03
C ALA A 526 15.94 -1.18 -32.67
N THR A 527 16.49 -2.27 -32.15
CA THR A 527 16.18 -3.66 -32.58
C THR A 527 15.15 -4.36 -31.70
N TRP A 528 14.81 -3.76 -30.56
CA TRP A 528 13.82 -4.30 -29.64
C TRP A 528 12.42 -4.33 -30.28
N LYS A 529 11.68 -5.37 -29.96
CA LYS A 529 10.29 -5.51 -30.39
C LYS A 529 9.40 -5.69 -29.18
N GLU A 530 8.32 -4.95 -29.14
CA GLU A 530 7.30 -5.13 -28.09
C GLU A 530 6.85 -6.61 -28.05
N PRO A 531 6.92 -7.27 -26.88
CA PRO A 531 6.44 -8.63 -26.75
C PRO A 531 4.94 -8.71 -26.95
N ALA A 532 4.45 -9.87 -27.38
CA ALA A 532 3.03 -10.11 -27.44
C ALA A 532 2.40 -9.95 -26.04
N PRO A 533 1.22 -9.31 -25.92
CA PRO A 533 0.59 -9.12 -24.64
C PRO A 533 0.23 -10.47 -23.99
N HIS A 534 0.48 -10.60 -22.70
CA HIS A 534 0.13 -11.80 -21.94
C HIS A 534 -1.39 -12.08 -21.93
N TYR A 535 -2.21 -11.02 -21.99
CA TYR A 535 -3.66 -11.11 -21.97
C TYR A 535 -4.25 -10.30 -23.12
N THR A 536 -5.14 -10.91 -23.90
CA THR A 536 -5.80 -10.29 -25.07
C THR A 536 -7.23 -9.87 -24.77
N ASN A 537 -7.78 -10.24 -23.60
CA ASN A 537 -9.15 -9.91 -23.21
C ASN A 537 -9.28 -9.80 -21.67
N GLY A 538 -10.47 -9.44 -21.20
CA GLY A 538 -10.78 -9.35 -19.78
C GLY A 538 -10.16 -8.15 -19.07
N VAL A 539 -10.11 -8.23 -17.73
CA VAL A 539 -9.68 -7.13 -16.87
C VAL A 539 -8.20 -6.79 -17.03
N PHE A 540 -7.35 -7.79 -17.21
CA PHE A 540 -5.91 -7.59 -17.38
C PHE A 540 -5.56 -6.88 -18.68
N ALA A 541 -6.24 -7.25 -19.79
CA ALA A 541 -6.05 -6.56 -21.07
C ALA A 541 -6.51 -5.10 -21.01
N LYS A 542 -7.65 -4.82 -20.34
CA LYS A 542 -8.12 -3.45 -20.12
C LYS A 542 -7.10 -2.65 -19.30
N TYR A 543 -6.60 -3.24 -18.20
CA TYR A 543 -5.61 -2.61 -17.35
C TYR A 543 -4.33 -2.28 -18.14
N ALA A 544 -3.75 -3.26 -18.84
CA ALA A 544 -2.53 -3.07 -19.63
C ALA A 544 -2.66 -1.98 -20.71
N ALA A 545 -3.86 -1.83 -21.30
CA ALA A 545 -4.12 -0.81 -22.29
C ALA A 545 -4.23 0.62 -21.73
N LEU A 546 -4.58 0.78 -20.45
CA LEU A 546 -4.90 2.06 -19.84
C LEU A 546 -3.88 2.51 -18.79
N VAL A 547 -3.07 1.61 -18.27
CA VAL A 547 -2.17 1.87 -17.15
C VAL A 547 -1.04 2.82 -17.52
N SER A 548 -0.73 3.74 -16.60
CA SER A 548 0.42 4.65 -16.69
C SER A 548 1.71 4.01 -16.16
N SER A 549 2.85 4.71 -16.35
CA SER A 549 4.13 4.30 -15.77
C SER A 549 4.07 4.17 -14.24
N ALA A 550 4.95 3.33 -13.69
CA ALA A 550 5.14 3.22 -12.24
C ALA A 550 5.57 4.55 -11.61
N SER A 551 6.37 5.37 -12.31
CA SER A 551 6.75 6.73 -11.90
C SER A 551 5.56 7.68 -11.74
N GLU A 552 4.41 7.31 -12.25
CA GLU A 552 3.15 8.05 -12.19
C GLU A 552 2.08 7.37 -11.31
N GLY A 553 2.42 6.30 -10.59
CA GLY A 553 1.53 5.57 -9.69
C GLY A 553 0.82 4.37 -10.31
N ALA A 554 1.12 4.01 -11.56
CA ALA A 554 0.51 2.88 -12.29
C ALA A 554 -1.03 2.91 -12.20
N ILE A 555 -1.66 4.05 -12.51
CA ILE A 555 -3.11 4.23 -12.51
C ILE A 555 -3.68 4.05 -13.92
N THR A 556 -4.92 3.59 -14.01
CA THR A 556 -5.64 3.56 -15.30
C THR A 556 -6.13 4.97 -15.64
N ARG A 557 -5.90 5.37 -16.91
CA ARG A 557 -6.28 6.68 -17.42
C ARG A 557 -7.16 6.53 -18.67
N PRO A 558 -8.16 7.41 -18.85
CA PRO A 558 -8.89 7.46 -20.11
C PRO A 558 -7.93 7.90 -21.23
N ILE A 559 -7.93 7.18 -22.33
CA ILE A 559 -7.25 7.60 -23.55
C ILE A 559 -8.18 8.61 -24.26
N PHE A 560 -7.97 9.89 -24.02
CA PHE A 560 -8.60 10.92 -24.84
C PHE A 560 -7.87 10.97 -26.19
N VAL A 561 -8.45 10.36 -27.22
CA VAL A 561 -8.04 10.63 -28.60
C VAL A 561 -8.37 12.10 -28.86
N ALA A 562 -7.35 12.96 -28.91
CA ALA A 562 -7.55 14.33 -29.36
C ALA A 562 -8.25 14.26 -30.73
N LYS A 563 -9.46 14.81 -30.84
CA LYS A 563 -10.09 14.98 -32.12
C LYS A 563 -9.10 15.78 -32.97
N ARG A 564 -8.54 15.15 -34.01
CA ARG A 564 -7.82 15.89 -35.04
C ARG A 564 -8.81 16.92 -35.59
N SER A 565 -8.60 18.18 -35.25
CA SER A 565 -9.27 19.35 -35.81
C SER A 565 -8.89 19.48 -37.26
#